data_ab4b71aa6a4ca3cb91d69154a1a570c7
#
_entry.id   ab4b71aa6a4ca3cb91d69154a1a570c7
#
_cell.length_a   1.000
_cell.length_b   1.000
_cell.length_c   1.000
_cell.angle_alpha   90.00
_cell.angle_beta   90.00
_cell.angle_gamma   90.00
#
_symmetry.space_group_name_H-M   'P 1'
#
loop_
_entity.id
_entity.type
_entity.pdbx_description
1 polymer ?
#
loop_
_entity_poly.entity_id
_entity_poly.type
_entity_poly.pdbx_seq_one_letter_code
_entity_poly.pdbx_strand_id
1 'polypeptide(L)'
;MGLPAERIAFDMTAVPFGKHFRPATWVALLAACGVAVTLQAQAPAPPAAAPAAAQAKERPIPKIVKKDGRYGFMVDGAPFLMLGAQAHNSSGWPGMLPKVWPAIEYLHANTVEIPVYWEQFEPRPNQFDYSVMDTLITQARAHNIRLDILWFGTWKNGSQHYMPEWMKAEPEKYTHLIGRNGSPADSPSPFCTASQELDVRAFTAFMRHLKAFDPQHTVIIVQVENESGTWGSTRDYSPAAQKLFDGPVPADVLKAMGKQGDFPNWTAAFAGEAEVNFHAWAVASYVGKVAAAGKAVYALPLYANAALRDPIKPGAPGSYAAGGPTDNTIPIWKVAAPAIDIESPDIYNNDPVAYLKILELYHRDDNPLFVPETSGSAGVSRFCFSVLGLQGIGFSPFGLDYTTIATAFPPSPGAAPAALPTNTQDQYAPTAENYRLLGPMMREVARLNFEGKLQTAVEESDTPNQTLHFGPWNATVSFGAGGRGGGRGAAPATNPNPTGRVLVAQLGDNKFLVAGYRCRVDFRPTEANKRRQFMRVDEGTYENGVFKFLRILNGDETDNGLNLRAEPIALRVSLGAY
;
A
#
# COMPACT_ATOMS: atom_id res chain seq x y z
N MET A 1 -0.83 -34.94 -43.75
CA MET A 1 0.06 -34.13 -44.58
C MET A 1 1.08 -33.48 -43.68
N GLY A 2 2.28 -34.10 -43.65
CA GLY A 2 3.37 -33.63 -42.83
C GLY A 2 4.31 -32.73 -43.60
N LEU A 3 4.93 -31.82 -42.93
CA LEU A 3 6.12 -31.11 -43.40
C LEU A 3 7.19 -31.18 -42.31
N PRO A 4 8.50 -31.25 -42.70
CA PRO A 4 9.55 -31.76 -41.83
C PRO A 4 10.29 -30.66 -41.04
N ALA A 5 10.91 -31.11 -39.95
CA ALA A 5 11.79 -30.31 -39.12
C ALA A 5 13.19 -30.20 -39.77
N GLU A 6 13.68 -29.01 -39.99
CA GLU A 6 15.11 -28.76 -40.30
C GLU A 6 15.87 -28.45 -38.99
N ARG A 7 16.89 -29.30 -38.77
CA ARG A 7 17.94 -29.09 -37.77
C ARG A 7 19.04 -28.24 -38.40
N ILE A 8 19.37 -27.13 -37.81
CA ILE A 8 20.63 -26.39 -38.13
C ILE A 8 21.64 -26.73 -37.03
N ALA A 9 22.67 -27.46 -37.43
CA ALA A 9 23.86 -27.73 -36.65
C ALA A 9 24.84 -26.58 -36.86
N PHE A 10 25.37 -25.99 -35.80
CA PHE A 10 26.52 -25.09 -35.86
C PHE A 10 27.79 -25.83 -35.51
N ASP A 11 28.71 -25.77 -36.46
CA ASP A 11 30.03 -26.38 -36.47
C ASP A 11 31.00 -25.54 -35.60
N MET A 12 31.72 -26.22 -34.69
CA MET A 12 32.79 -25.62 -33.89
C MET A 12 34.11 -25.92 -34.59
N THR A 13 34.73 -24.91 -35.22
CA THR A 13 36.13 -25.00 -35.63
C THR A 13 36.99 -24.09 -34.77
N ALA A 14 37.99 -24.72 -34.19
CA ALA A 14 39.04 -24.16 -33.36
C ALA A 14 40.03 -23.29 -34.15
N VAL A 15 40.56 -22.24 -33.52
CA VAL A 15 41.71 -21.46 -34.00
C VAL A 15 42.80 -21.49 -32.92
N PRO A 16 44.09 -21.67 -33.33
CA PRO A 16 45.16 -22.14 -32.46
C PRO A 16 45.95 -21.03 -31.75
N PHE A 17 46.54 -21.42 -30.62
CA PHE A 17 47.53 -20.67 -29.84
C PHE A 17 48.82 -20.36 -30.63
N GLY A 18 49.27 -19.09 -30.61
CA GLY A 18 50.58 -18.64 -31.02
C GLY A 18 51.43 -18.19 -29.83
N LYS A 19 52.57 -18.83 -29.63
CA LYS A 19 53.58 -18.59 -28.59
C LYS A 19 54.55 -17.45 -28.97
N HIS A 20 55.19 -16.91 -27.93
CA HIS A 20 56.48 -16.20 -27.82
C HIS A 20 56.45 -14.67 -27.80
N PHE A 21 56.86 -14.14 -26.62
CA PHE A 21 57.95 -13.15 -26.56
C PHE A 21 58.64 -13.21 -25.18
N ARG A 22 59.99 -13.25 -25.24
CA ARG A 22 60.93 -13.31 -24.11
C ARG A 22 61.38 -11.90 -23.67
N PRO A 23 61.93 -11.73 -22.44
CA PRO A 23 62.28 -10.43 -21.86
C PRO A 23 63.66 -9.94 -22.30
N ALA A 24 63.84 -8.64 -22.39
CA ALA A 24 65.12 -7.98 -22.54
C ALA A 24 65.48 -7.19 -21.26
N THR A 25 66.57 -7.66 -20.66
CA THR A 25 67.31 -7.02 -19.56
C THR A 25 68.08 -5.80 -20.08
N TRP A 26 68.00 -4.66 -19.37
CA TRP A 26 68.99 -3.60 -19.45
C TRP A 26 69.53 -3.28 -18.04
N VAL A 27 70.83 -3.56 -17.87
CA VAL A 27 71.67 -3.11 -16.78
C VAL A 27 72.30 -1.79 -17.19
N ALA A 28 72.14 -0.76 -16.38
CA ALA A 28 73.00 0.43 -16.45
C ALA A 28 73.49 0.79 -15.03
N LEU A 29 74.80 0.63 -14.89
CA LEU A 29 75.59 1.10 -13.77
C LEU A 29 75.81 2.62 -13.87
N LEU A 30 75.63 3.38 -12.81
CA LEU A 30 76.35 4.63 -12.57
C LEU A 30 76.54 4.89 -11.06
N ALA A 31 77.72 5.30 -10.73
CA ALA A 31 78.32 5.37 -9.40
C ALA A 31 77.99 6.66 -8.60
N ALA A 32 77.93 6.46 -7.34
CA ALA A 32 78.38 7.27 -6.20
C ALA A 32 78.32 8.82 -6.26
N CYS A 33 77.53 9.39 -5.35
CA CYS A 33 77.99 10.45 -4.46
C CYS A 33 77.13 10.43 -3.18
N GLY A 34 77.76 10.16 -2.01
CA GLY A 34 77.07 10.07 -0.75
C GLY A 34 76.75 11.46 -0.16
N VAL A 35 75.51 11.63 0.25
CA VAL A 35 75.13 12.59 1.30
C VAL A 35 74.19 11.84 2.23
N ALA A 36 74.66 11.54 3.42
CA ALA A 36 73.85 10.93 4.46
C ALA A 36 72.88 11.98 5.01
N VAL A 37 71.64 11.91 4.57
CA VAL A 37 70.49 12.59 5.24
C VAL A 37 69.80 11.55 6.10
N THR A 38 69.91 11.68 7.40
CA THR A 38 69.15 10.88 8.36
C THR A 38 67.69 11.29 8.29
N LEU A 39 66.89 10.53 7.49
CA LEU A 39 65.43 10.60 7.56
C LEU A 39 65.00 9.83 8.82
N GLN A 40 64.61 10.57 9.84
CA GLN A 40 63.77 10.04 10.94
C GLN A 40 62.41 9.66 10.32
N ALA A 41 62.14 8.37 10.21
CA ALA A 41 60.83 7.87 9.88
C ALA A 41 59.84 8.24 10.99
N GLN A 42 59.02 9.27 10.77
CA GLN A 42 57.84 9.48 11.58
C GLN A 42 56.87 8.32 11.34
N ALA A 43 56.49 7.62 12.39
CA ALA A 43 55.42 6.64 12.37
C ALA A 43 54.14 7.28 11.79
N PRO A 44 53.38 6.60 10.94
CA PRO A 44 52.12 7.12 10.45
C PRO A 44 51.18 7.39 11.63
N ALA A 45 50.61 8.59 11.66
CA ALA A 45 49.59 8.94 12.62
C ALA A 45 48.43 7.94 12.56
N PRO A 46 47.84 7.52 13.68
CA PRO A 46 46.69 6.64 13.67
C PRO A 46 45.57 7.30 12.83
N PRO A 47 44.80 6.52 12.05
CA PRO A 47 43.71 7.07 11.27
C PRO A 47 42.77 7.85 12.20
N ALA A 48 42.43 9.07 11.81
CA ALA A 48 41.47 9.88 12.54
C ALA A 48 40.20 9.04 12.78
N ALA A 49 39.78 8.93 14.03
CA ALA A 49 38.56 8.26 14.40
C ALA A 49 37.43 8.83 13.52
N ALA A 50 36.74 7.98 12.81
CA ALA A 50 35.53 8.36 12.06
C ALA A 50 34.64 9.17 13.04
N PRO A 51 34.04 10.29 12.58
CA PRO A 51 33.15 11.06 13.42
C PRO A 51 32.10 10.11 13.99
N ALA A 52 31.99 10.05 15.33
CA ALA A 52 30.98 9.27 16.01
C ALA A 52 29.64 9.59 15.35
N ALA A 53 29.01 8.58 14.75
CA ALA A 53 27.69 8.72 14.17
C ALA A 53 26.82 9.34 15.26
N ALA A 54 26.35 10.56 15.03
CA ALA A 54 25.44 11.24 15.93
C ALA A 54 24.32 10.24 16.19
N GLN A 55 24.12 9.82 17.44
CA GLN A 55 23.06 8.89 17.80
C GLN A 55 21.76 9.48 17.27
N ALA A 56 21.24 8.89 16.21
CA ALA A 56 19.99 9.31 15.62
C ALA A 56 18.94 9.19 16.73
N LYS A 57 18.32 10.31 17.09
CA LYS A 57 17.30 10.37 18.13
C LYS A 57 16.25 9.32 17.79
N GLU A 58 16.03 8.36 18.67
CA GLU A 58 15.06 7.30 18.47
C GLU A 58 13.69 7.92 18.16
N ARG A 59 13.13 7.56 17.01
CA ARG A 59 11.82 8.06 16.59
C ARG A 59 10.73 7.23 17.25
N PRO A 60 9.55 7.82 17.55
CA PRO A 60 8.44 7.03 18.09
C PRO A 60 8.02 5.91 17.10
N ILE A 61 7.79 4.71 17.63
CA ILE A 61 7.26 3.59 16.83
C ILE A 61 5.96 4.04 16.17
N PRO A 62 5.78 3.79 14.85
CA PRO A 62 4.51 4.02 14.16
C PRO A 62 3.36 3.31 14.86
N LYS A 63 2.18 3.91 14.89
CA LYS A 63 1.01 3.33 15.56
C LYS A 63 -0.31 3.84 15.00
N ILE A 64 -1.32 3.02 15.08
CA ILE A 64 -2.72 3.41 14.86
C ILE A 64 -3.27 3.98 16.17
N VAL A 65 -3.94 5.12 16.09
CA VAL A 65 -4.54 5.81 17.24
C VAL A 65 -6.01 6.06 16.92
N LYS A 66 -6.91 5.77 17.87
CA LYS A 66 -8.33 6.12 17.79
C LYS A 66 -8.62 7.28 18.73
N LYS A 67 -9.30 8.32 18.23
CA LYS A 67 -9.78 9.47 19.01
C LYS A 67 -11.10 9.96 18.45
N ASP A 68 -12.09 10.15 19.30
CA ASP A 68 -13.43 10.66 18.94
C ASP A 68 -14.06 9.86 17.76
N GLY A 69 -13.93 8.53 17.80
CA GLY A 69 -14.42 7.63 16.75
C GLY A 69 -13.56 7.56 15.48
N ARG A 70 -12.54 8.40 15.33
CA ARG A 70 -11.69 8.48 14.13
C ARG A 70 -10.34 7.84 14.35
N TYR A 71 -9.81 7.23 13.29
CA TYR A 71 -8.47 6.65 13.30
C TYR A 71 -7.45 7.59 12.68
N GLY A 72 -6.24 7.56 13.21
CA GLY A 72 -5.08 8.24 12.66
C GLY A 72 -3.86 7.34 12.67
N PHE A 73 -3.10 7.34 11.60
CA PHE A 73 -1.83 6.67 11.53
C PHE A 73 -0.73 7.64 11.94
N MET A 74 -0.03 7.33 13.03
CA MET A 74 1.05 8.18 13.57
C MET A 74 2.40 7.64 13.13
N VAL A 75 3.11 8.43 12.34
CA VAL A 75 4.50 8.18 11.93
C VAL A 75 5.33 9.38 12.36
N ASP A 76 6.48 9.14 12.99
CA ASP A 76 7.31 10.18 13.62
C ASP A 76 6.54 11.02 14.67
N GLY A 77 5.55 10.41 15.31
CA GLY A 77 4.74 11.05 16.35
C GLY A 77 3.63 11.99 15.85
N ALA A 78 3.40 12.07 14.54
CA ALA A 78 2.39 12.95 13.93
C ALA A 78 1.51 12.18 12.91
N PRO A 79 0.27 12.65 12.66
CA PRO A 79 -0.60 12.07 11.65
C PRO A 79 0.07 11.98 10.29
N PHE A 80 -0.10 10.85 9.63
CA PHE A 80 0.49 10.50 8.35
C PHE A 80 -0.59 9.91 7.44
N LEU A 81 -0.63 10.33 6.18
CA LEU A 81 -1.45 9.74 5.14
C LEU A 81 -0.53 8.96 4.20
N MET A 82 -0.73 7.67 4.08
CA MET A 82 0.01 6.86 3.11
C MET A 82 -0.49 7.17 1.70
N LEU A 83 0.37 7.80 0.93
CA LEU A 83 0.25 7.95 -0.52
C LEU A 83 1.12 6.86 -1.12
N GLY A 84 0.56 5.66 -1.16
CA GLY A 84 1.30 4.44 -1.40
C GLY A 84 1.38 4.06 -2.87
N ALA A 85 2.31 3.19 -3.18
CA ALA A 85 2.39 2.48 -4.45
C ALA A 85 2.89 1.07 -4.18
N GLN A 86 2.10 0.09 -4.59
CA GLN A 86 2.49 -1.31 -4.42
C GLN A 86 3.27 -1.77 -5.65
N ALA A 87 4.46 -2.31 -5.42
CA ALA A 87 5.29 -2.91 -6.45
C ALA A 87 4.73 -4.27 -6.91
N HIS A 88 5.09 -4.72 -8.11
CA HIS A 88 4.74 -6.07 -8.55
C HIS A 88 5.35 -7.15 -7.65
N ASN A 89 4.71 -8.31 -7.63
CA ASN A 89 5.03 -9.42 -6.71
C ASN A 89 6.51 -9.83 -6.68
N SER A 90 7.24 -9.70 -7.78
CA SER A 90 8.66 -10.07 -7.86
C SER A 90 9.60 -8.87 -7.97
N SER A 91 9.14 -7.67 -7.58
CA SER A 91 9.93 -6.44 -7.67
C SER A 91 10.77 -6.15 -6.42
N GLY A 92 10.61 -6.92 -5.34
CA GLY A 92 11.39 -6.76 -4.11
C GLY A 92 12.85 -7.22 -4.21
N TRP A 93 13.25 -7.86 -5.31
CA TRP A 93 14.63 -8.30 -5.51
C TRP A 93 15.57 -7.12 -5.78
N PRO A 94 16.77 -7.07 -5.18
CA PRO A 94 17.73 -5.97 -5.37
C PRO A 94 18.01 -5.61 -6.82
N GLY A 95 18.05 -6.61 -7.74
CA GLY A 95 18.23 -6.39 -9.16
C GLY A 95 17.06 -5.69 -9.86
N MET A 96 15.88 -5.64 -9.24
CA MET A 96 14.69 -4.97 -9.78
C MET A 96 14.52 -3.54 -9.26
N LEU A 97 15.13 -3.19 -8.14
CA LEU A 97 14.96 -1.87 -7.49
C LEU A 97 15.30 -0.68 -8.40
N PRO A 98 16.27 -0.77 -9.35
CA PRO A 98 16.49 0.29 -10.35
C PRO A 98 15.26 0.60 -11.22
N LYS A 99 14.27 -0.30 -11.28
CA LYS A 99 12.99 -0.08 -11.96
C LYS A 99 11.86 0.33 -11.00
N VAL A 100 12.04 0.14 -9.71
CA VAL A 100 11.06 0.52 -8.68
C VAL A 100 11.19 2.00 -8.36
N TRP A 101 12.35 2.45 -7.90
CA TRP A 101 12.51 3.81 -7.38
C TRP A 101 12.14 4.92 -8.37
N PRO A 102 12.52 4.88 -9.67
CA PRO A 102 12.12 5.93 -10.61
C PRO A 102 10.60 6.03 -10.81
N ALA A 103 9.88 4.90 -10.71
CA ALA A 103 8.42 4.92 -10.79
C ALA A 103 7.81 5.59 -9.56
N ILE A 104 8.32 5.26 -8.37
CA ILE A 104 7.87 5.82 -7.11
C ILE A 104 8.11 7.34 -7.05
N GLU A 105 9.26 7.79 -7.53
CA GLU A 105 9.57 9.22 -7.63
C GLU A 105 8.64 9.93 -8.61
N TYR A 106 8.37 9.34 -9.78
CA TYR A 106 7.41 9.87 -10.75
C TYR A 106 5.99 9.99 -10.17
N LEU A 107 5.58 9.01 -9.38
CA LEU A 107 4.28 8.99 -8.72
C LEU A 107 4.17 10.02 -7.58
N HIS A 108 5.27 10.56 -7.08
CA HIS A 108 5.33 11.34 -5.84
C HIS A 108 4.77 10.58 -4.63
N ALA A 109 4.90 9.25 -4.62
CA ALA A 109 4.51 8.42 -3.50
C ALA A 109 5.41 8.68 -2.28
N ASN A 110 4.86 8.57 -1.09
CA ASN A 110 5.63 8.69 0.16
C ASN A 110 5.87 7.34 0.84
N THR A 111 5.22 6.30 0.35
CA THR A 111 5.29 4.92 0.87
C THR A 111 5.33 3.94 -0.30
N VAL A 112 6.15 2.91 -0.19
CA VAL A 112 6.18 1.78 -1.12
C VAL A 112 5.76 0.53 -0.38
N GLU A 113 4.80 -0.18 -0.94
CA GLU A 113 4.43 -1.52 -0.54
C GLU A 113 5.23 -2.52 -1.38
N ILE A 114 6.08 -3.31 -0.72
CA ILE A 114 7.03 -4.18 -1.40
C ILE A 114 7.24 -5.49 -0.64
N PRO A 115 7.25 -6.65 -1.34
CA PRO A 115 7.32 -7.93 -0.68
C PRO A 115 8.72 -8.30 -0.17
N VAL A 116 8.72 -9.02 0.95
CA VAL A 116 9.80 -9.89 1.42
C VAL A 116 9.27 -11.32 1.35
N TYR A 117 10.01 -12.18 0.70
CA TYR A 117 9.60 -13.56 0.36
C TYR A 117 10.15 -14.55 1.37
N TRP A 118 9.32 -15.41 1.95
CA TRP A 118 9.80 -16.43 2.90
C TRP A 118 10.83 -17.37 2.28
N GLU A 119 10.62 -17.82 1.02
CA GLU A 119 11.56 -18.68 0.31
C GLU A 119 12.97 -18.09 0.14
N GLN A 120 13.08 -16.75 0.02
CA GLN A 120 14.36 -16.05 -0.01
C GLN A 120 14.88 -15.79 1.41
N PHE A 121 13.99 -15.42 2.32
CA PHE A 121 14.32 -15.07 3.70
C PHE A 121 14.84 -16.29 4.49
N GLU A 122 14.33 -17.49 4.22
CA GLU A 122 14.76 -18.75 4.83
C GLU A 122 15.05 -19.82 3.75
N PRO A 123 16.13 -19.67 2.95
CA PRO A 123 16.44 -20.57 1.84
C PRO A 123 16.80 -21.99 2.30
N ARG A 124 17.14 -22.17 3.57
CA ARG A 124 17.39 -23.46 4.23
C ARG A 124 16.83 -23.42 5.66
N PRO A 125 16.41 -24.54 6.22
CA PRO A 125 15.87 -24.59 7.57
C PRO A 125 16.75 -23.90 8.61
N ASN A 126 16.19 -22.92 9.33
CA ASN A 126 16.87 -22.11 10.35
C ASN A 126 18.06 -21.24 9.84
N GLN A 127 18.17 -21.00 8.55
CA GLN A 127 19.18 -20.11 7.97
C GLN A 127 18.47 -18.90 7.35
N PHE A 128 18.51 -17.77 8.05
CA PHE A 128 17.85 -16.55 7.61
C PHE A 128 18.81 -15.66 6.84
N ASP A 129 18.38 -15.21 5.66
CA ASP A 129 19.07 -14.24 4.81
C ASP A 129 18.34 -12.89 4.87
N TYR A 130 18.95 -11.94 5.54
CA TYR A 130 18.42 -10.58 5.71
C TYR A 130 18.81 -9.63 4.58
N SER A 131 19.63 -10.05 3.63
CA SER A 131 20.28 -9.17 2.64
C SER A 131 19.31 -8.39 1.77
N VAL A 132 18.21 -9.01 1.33
CA VAL A 132 17.16 -8.35 0.53
C VAL A 132 16.46 -7.30 1.36
N MET A 133 16.01 -7.66 2.56
CA MET A 133 15.33 -6.76 3.49
C MET A 133 16.22 -5.54 3.84
N ASP A 134 17.50 -5.76 4.16
CA ASP A 134 18.45 -4.69 4.50
C ASP A 134 18.68 -3.75 3.31
N THR A 135 18.72 -4.31 2.10
CA THR A 135 18.84 -3.55 0.86
C THR A 135 17.61 -2.67 0.63
N LEU A 136 16.41 -3.22 0.79
CA LEU A 136 15.15 -2.47 0.66
C LEU A 136 15.12 -1.29 1.63
N ILE A 137 15.38 -1.53 2.91
CA ILE A 137 15.36 -0.49 3.94
C ILE A 137 16.42 0.58 3.68
N THR A 138 17.63 0.17 3.30
CA THR A 138 18.74 1.11 3.03
C THR A 138 18.43 1.99 1.83
N GLN A 139 17.92 1.41 0.73
CA GLN A 139 17.59 2.19 -0.46
C GLN A 139 16.37 3.08 -0.24
N ALA A 140 15.33 2.60 0.45
CA ALA A 140 14.16 3.42 0.78
C ALA A 140 14.56 4.68 1.58
N ARG A 141 15.50 4.54 2.53
CA ARG A 141 16.07 5.70 3.24
C ARG A 141 16.77 6.68 2.31
N ALA A 142 17.56 6.17 1.36
CA ALA A 142 18.26 7.01 0.39
C ALA A 142 17.29 7.81 -0.50
N HIS A 143 16.13 7.24 -0.82
CA HIS A 143 15.06 7.89 -1.57
C HIS A 143 14.08 8.69 -0.69
N ASN A 144 14.27 8.73 0.65
CA ASN A 144 13.36 9.37 1.61
C ASN A 144 11.91 8.84 1.52
N ILE A 145 11.76 7.54 1.28
CA ILE A 145 10.49 6.81 1.16
C ILE A 145 10.28 5.94 2.39
N ARG A 146 9.03 5.82 2.84
CA ARG A 146 8.63 4.83 3.84
C ARG A 146 8.31 3.49 3.17
N LEU A 147 8.42 2.42 3.95
CA LEU A 147 8.08 1.08 3.49
C LEU A 147 6.87 0.54 4.24
N ASP A 148 6.01 -0.10 3.50
CA ASP A 148 5.09 -1.12 3.92
C ASP A 148 5.64 -2.46 3.41
N ILE A 149 6.06 -3.34 4.32
CA ILE A 149 6.61 -4.64 3.92
C ILE A 149 5.49 -5.67 3.87
N LEU A 150 5.34 -6.30 2.71
CA LEU A 150 4.42 -7.40 2.50
C LEU A 150 5.15 -8.72 2.84
N TRP A 151 4.80 -9.35 3.97
CA TRP A 151 5.32 -10.66 4.30
C TRP A 151 4.61 -11.72 3.46
N PHE A 152 5.25 -12.16 2.37
CA PHE A 152 4.77 -13.29 1.58
C PHE A 152 5.27 -14.58 2.22
N GLY A 153 4.49 -15.06 3.20
CA GLY A 153 4.74 -16.24 4.00
C GLY A 153 4.06 -17.48 3.46
N THR A 154 3.12 -18.01 4.22
CA THR A 154 2.35 -19.22 3.87
C THR A 154 1.34 -18.95 2.77
N TRP A 155 0.65 -17.78 2.78
CA TRP A 155 -0.34 -17.41 1.75
C TRP A 155 0.14 -16.31 0.82
N LYS A 156 -0.11 -16.51 -0.48
CA LYS A 156 -0.17 -15.48 -1.51
C LYS A 156 -1.26 -15.83 -2.50
N ASN A 157 -2.29 -14.96 -2.62
CA ASN A 157 -3.46 -15.17 -3.50
C ASN A 157 -4.14 -16.54 -3.24
N GLY A 158 -4.31 -16.91 -1.98
CA GLY A 158 -4.91 -18.18 -1.60
C GLY A 158 -4.03 -19.42 -1.75
N SER A 159 -2.79 -19.29 -2.21
CA SER A 159 -1.87 -20.40 -2.48
C SER A 159 -0.57 -20.28 -1.68
N GLN A 160 0.18 -21.39 -1.60
CA GLN A 160 1.45 -21.45 -0.85
C GLN A 160 2.69 -21.16 -1.71
N HIS A 161 2.61 -20.17 -2.60
CA HIS A 161 3.65 -19.92 -3.61
C HIS A 161 5.02 -19.56 -3.03
N TYR A 162 5.07 -18.82 -1.94
CA TYR A 162 6.31 -18.28 -1.35
C TYR A 162 6.82 -19.06 -0.14
N MET A 163 6.21 -20.20 0.20
CA MET A 163 6.81 -21.14 1.14
C MET A 163 8.18 -21.59 0.61
N PRO A 164 9.21 -21.79 1.46
CA PRO A 164 10.51 -22.28 1.06
C PRO A 164 10.47 -23.57 0.26
N GLU A 165 11.38 -23.74 -0.72
CA GLU A 165 11.46 -24.92 -1.58
C GLU A 165 11.57 -26.23 -0.76
N TRP A 166 12.35 -26.20 0.32
CA TRP A 166 12.52 -27.35 1.21
C TRP A 166 11.22 -27.75 1.94
N MET A 167 10.26 -26.83 2.12
CA MET A 167 8.92 -27.14 2.61
C MET A 167 8.04 -27.71 1.50
N LYS A 168 8.04 -27.09 0.34
CA LYS A 168 7.29 -27.56 -0.85
C LYS A 168 7.68 -28.99 -1.26
N ALA A 169 8.92 -29.40 -0.97
CA ALA A 169 9.40 -30.77 -1.20
C ALA A 169 8.84 -31.85 -0.26
N GLU A 170 8.17 -31.44 0.83
CA GLU A 170 7.60 -32.35 1.85
C GLU A 170 6.06 -32.15 2.00
N PRO A 171 5.23 -32.35 0.95
CA PRO A 171 3.80 -32.01 0.96
C PRO A 171 2.98 -32.86 1.97
N GLU A 172 3.48 -34.01 2.36
CA GLU A 172 2.86 -34.86 3.40
C GLU A 172 2.99 -34.25 4.80
N LYS A 173 4.00 -33.41 5.02
CA LYS A 173 4.26 -32.72 6.28
C LYS A 173 3.67 -31.31 6.30
N TYR A 174 3.81 -30.59 5.20
CA TYR A 174 3.31 -29.24 5.02
C TYR A 174 2.08 -29.29 4.11
N THR A 175 0.96 -29.68 4.71
CA THR A 175 -0.21 -30.17 3.99
C THR A 175 -1.00 -29.08 3.29
N HIS A 176 -1.45 -29.42 2.08
CA HIS A 176 -2.48 -28.68 1.39
C HIS A 176 -3.86 -28.87 2.05
N LEU A 177 -4.72 -27.91 1.84
CA LEU A 177 -6.14 -28.01 2.11
C LEU A 177 -6.78 -29.11 1.27
N ILE A 178 -7.68 -29.88 1.85
CA ILE A 178 -8.48 -30.88 1.13
C ILE A 178 -9.80 -30.26 0.70
N GLY A 179 -10.05 -30.22 -0.60
CA GLY A 179 -11.30 -29.75 -1.17
C GLY A 179 -12.48 -30.68 -0.91
N ARG A 180 -13.70 -30.22 -1.18
CA ARG A 180 -14.94 -31.01 -1.01
C ARG A 180 -14.94 -32.31 -1.81
N ASN A 181 -14.22 -32.39 -2.91
CA ASN A 181 -14.05 -33.60 -3.73
C ASN A 181 -13.05 -34.62 -3.16
N GLY A 182 -12.47 -34.36 -2.00
CA GLY A 182 -11.47 -35.20 -1.35
C GLY A 182 -10.04 -35.04 -1.92
N SER A 183 -9.81 -34.14 -2.87
CA SER A 183 -8.49 -33.91 -3.45
C SER A 183 -7.81 -32.70 -2.81
N PRO A 184 -6.45 -32.64 -2.75
CA PRO A 184 -5.74 -31.46 -2.36
C PRO A 184 -6.07 -30.27 -3.28
N ALA A 185 -6.28 -29.10 -2.71
CA ALA A 185 -6.39 -27.82 -3.42
C ALA A 185 -5.03 -27.11 -3.43
N ASP A 186 -4.83 -26.19 -4.37
CA ASP A 186 -3.64 -25.33 -4.38
C ASP A 186 -3.81 -24.21 -3.33
N SER A 187 -3.85 -24.64 -2.06
CA SER A 187 -3.97 -23.74 -0.91
C SER A 187 -3.42 -24.46 0.33
N PRO A 188 -2.74 -23.76 1.24
CA PRO A 188 -2.30 -24.38 2.48
C PRO A 188 -3.47 -24.71 3.39
N SER A 189 -3.36 -25.80 4.15
CA SER A 189 -4.33 -26.09 5.20
C SER A 189 -4.10 -25.17 6.40
N PRO A 190 -5.12 -24.41 6.87
CA PRO A 190 -5.00 -23.61 8.09
C PRO A 190 -4.83 -24.46 9.36
N PHE A 191 -4.98 -25.79 9.25
CA PHE A 191 -4.77 -26.74 10.33
C PHE A 191 -3.40 -27.44 10.28
N CYS A 192 -2.53 -27.07 9.33
CA CYS A 192 -1.16 -27.57 9.29
C CYS A 192 -0.29 -26.87 10.34
N THR A 193 -0.22 -27.44 11.54
CA THR A 193 0.58 -26.89 12.65
C THR A 193 2.06 -26.79 12.30
N ALA A 194 2.58 -27.76 11.52
CA ALA A 194 3.98 -27.74 11.09
C ALA A 194 4.34 -26.51 10.26
N SER A 195 3.49 -26.12 9.30
CA SER A 195 3.69 -24.89 8.53
C SER A 195 3.56 -23.64 9.41
N GLN A 196 2.53 -23.62 10.28
CA GLN A 196 2.27 -22.48 11.16
C GLN A 196 3.43 -22.20 12.12
N GLU A 197 4.00 -23.24 12.75
CA GLU A 197 5.13 -23.08 13.67
C GLU A 197 6.37 -22.53 12.98
N LEU A 198 6.60 -22.93 11.73
CA LEU A 198 7.73 -22.44 10.94
C LEU A 198 7.52 -21.00 10.50
N ASP A 199 6.33 -20.63 10.07
CA ASP A 199 5.99 -19.26 9.71
C ASP A 199 6.08 -18.31 10.92
N VAL A 200 5.51 -18.71 12.06
CA VAL A 200 5.68 -18.00 13.34
C VAL A 200 7.15 -17.76 13.65
N ARG A 201 8.01 -18.77 13.47
CA ARG A 201 9.45 -18.65 13.71
C ARG A 201 10.10 -17.68 12.73
N ALA A 202 9.81 -17.83 11.43
CA ALA A 202 10.40 -17.01 10.37
C ALA A 202 9.97 -15.54 10.53
N PHE A 203 8.66 -15.29 10.71
CA PHE A 203 8.14 -13.95 10.93
C PHE A 203 8.67 -13.30 12.22
N THR A 204 8.84 -14.09 13.29
CA THR A 204 9.48 -13.61 14.53
C THR A 204 10.93 -13.20 14.30
N ALA A 205 11.69 -13.97 13.50
CA ALA A 205 13.06 -13.64 13.13
C ALA A 205 13.12 -12.36 12.28
N PHE A 206 12.22 -12.22 11.30
CA PHE A 206 12.03 -11.03 10.47
C PHE A 206 11.77 -9.79 11.34
N MET A 207 10.78 -9.83 12.22
CA MET A 207 10.41 -8.69 13.07
C MET A 207 11.51 -8.32 14.08
N ARG A 208 12.27 -9.31 14.57
CA ARG A 208 13.41 -9.09 15.45
C ARG A 208 14.55 -8.38 14.73
N HIS A 209 14.87 -8.81 13.52
CA HIS A 209 15.89 -8.17 12.70
C HIS A 209 15.46 -6.75 12.30
N LEU A 210 14.22 -6.57 11.87
CA LEU A 210 13.64 -5.27 11.54
C LEU A 210 13.79 -4.27 12.71
N LYS A 211 13.42 -4.68 13.91
CA LYS A 211 13.57 -3.85 15.12
C LYS A 211 15.02 -3.39 15.35
N ALA A 212 15.98 -4.28 15.11
CA ALA A 212 17.40 -4.00 15.33
C ALA A 212 18.01 -3.14 14.20
N PHE A 213 17.62 -3.41 12.94
CA PHE A 213 18.22 -2.78 11.77
C PHE A 213 17.59 -1.43 11.42
N ASP A 214 16.30 -1.22 11.75
CA ASP A 214 15.52 -0.02 11.38
C ASP A 214 15.07 0.85 12.57
N PRO A 215 15.99 1.38 13.40
CA PRO A 215 15.63 2.28 14.51
C PRO A 215 15.04 3.62 14.03
N GLN A 216 15.10 3.91 12.73
CA GLN A 216 14.52 5.11 12.11
C GLN A 216 13.08 4.92 11.69
N HIS A 217 12.55 3.69 11.81
CA HIS A 217 11.20 3.32 11.37
C HIS A 217 10.95 3.69 9.91
N THR A 218 11.88 3.30 9.03
CA THR A 218 11.68 3.37 7.58
C THR A 218 10.50 2.49 7.18
N VAL A 219 10.41 1.29 7.77
CA VAL A 219 9.22 0.44 7.72
C VAL A 219 8.22 0.95 8.76
N ILE A 220 7.02 1.30 8.29
CA ILE A 220 6.00 1.93 9.14
C ILE A 220 4.82 1.00 9.46
N ILE A 221 4.61 -0.03 8.67
CA ILE A 221 3.53 -1.03 8.79
C ILE A 221 3.99 -2.31 8.08
N VAL A 222 3.42 -3.46 8.46
CA VAL A 222 3.72 -4.74 7.81
C VAL A 222 2.41 -5.48 7.51
N GLN A 223 2.25 -5.94 6.28
CA GLN A 223 1.22 -6.91 5.90
C GLN A 223 1.66 -8.31 6.33
N VAL A 224 0.75 -9.03 6.98
CA VAL A 224 0.98 -10.43 7.39
C VAL A 224 0.24 -11.34 6.44
N GLU A 225 0.96 -12.12 5.65
CA GLU A 225 0.45 -12.88 4.52
C GLU A 225 -0.10 -11.98 3.40
N ASN A 226 -0.63 -12.57 2.34
CA ASN A 226 -1.33 -11.82 1.30
C ASN A 226 -2.54 -12.59 0.79
N GLU A 227 -3.70 -11.92 0.81
CA GLU A 227 -4.96 -12.47 0.35
C GLU A 227 -5.18 -13.90 0.87
N SER A 228 -5.06 -14.03 2.20
CA SER A 228 -5.24 -15.29 2.90
C SER A 228 -6.64 -15.83 2.66
N GLY A 229 -6.74 -17.15 2.47
CA GLY A 229 -8.02 -17.81 2.16
C GLY A 229 -7.83 -18.89 1.12
N THR A 230 -8.90 -19.29 0.45
CA THR A 230 -8.87 -20.41 -0.50
C THR A 230 -9.75 -20.13 -1.71
N TRP A 231 -9.20 -20.34 -2.90
CA TRP A 231 -9.96 -20.36 -4.16
C TRP A 231 -10.41 -21.78 -4.49
N GLY A 232 -11.59 -21.93 -5.09
CA GLY A 232 -12.11 -23.23 -5.54
C GLY A 232 -12.63 -24.14 -4.42
N SER A 233 -12.50 -23.77 -3.16
CA SER A 233 -13.08 -24.48 -2.02
C SER A 233 -13.62 -23.49 -0.99
N THR A 234 -14.69 -23.89 -0.28
CA THR A 234 -15.25 -23.05 0.79
C THR A 234 -14.46 -23.18 2.09
N ARG A 235 -13.91 -24.36 2.37
CA ARG A 235 -13.12 -24.67 3.56
C ARG A 235 -12.22 -25.88 3.34
N ASP A 236 -11.42 -26.19 4.33
CA ASP A 236 -10.74 -27.49 4.44
C ASP A 236 -11.73 -28.58 4.86
N TYR A 237 -11.77 -29.66 4.08
CA TYR A 237 -12.59 -30.88 4.33
C TYR A 237 -11.75 -32.05 4.79
N SER A 238 -10.51 -31.86 5.24
CA SER A 238 -9.71 -32.91 5.85
C SER A 238 -10.40 -33.47 7.09
N PRO A 239 -10.10 -34.72 7.51
CA PRO A 239 -10.70 -35.34 8.71
C PRO A 239 -10.48 -34.51 9.97
N ALA A 240 -9.32 -33.84 10.10
CA ALA A 240 -9.01 -32.94 11.22
C ALA A 240 -9.91 -31.72 11.21
N ALA A 241 -10.06 -31.07 10.07
CA ALA A 241 -10.94 -29.91 9.88
C ALA A 241 -12.41 -30.30 10.11
N GLN A 242 -12.86 -31.46 9.59
CA GLN A 242 -14.23 -31.91 9.78
C GLN A 242 -14.57 -32.13 11.26
N LYS A 243 -13.65 -32.69 12.02
CA LYS A 243 -13.84 -32.88 13.47
C LYS A 243 -14.06 -31.54 14.20
N LEU A 244 -13.33 -30.50 13.81
CA LEU A 244 -13.47 -29.15 14.40
C LEU A 244 -14.77 -28.49 13.93
N PHE A 245 -15.15 -28.70 12.68
CA PHE A 245 -16.41 -28.17 12.13
C PHE A 245 -17.65 -28.77 12.81
N ASP A 246 -17.58 -30.05 13.17
CA ASP A 246 -18.65 -30.75 13.92
C ASP A 246 -18.61 -30.46 15.42
N GLY A 247 -17.58 -29.77 15.89
CA GLY A 247 -17.42 -29.38 17.29
C GLY A 247 -18.02 -28.01 17.60
N PRO A 248 -17.96 -27.58 18.88
CA PRO A 248 -18.53 -26.32 19.34
C PRO A 248 -17.81 -25.12 18.71
N VAL A 249 -18.58 -24.05 18.46
CA VAL A 249 -18.05 -22.77 18.01
C VAL A 249 -17.41 -22.03 19.20
N PRO A 250 -16.23 -21.41 19.05
CA PRO A 250 -15.65 -20.59 20.10
C PRO A 250 -16.59 -19.48 20.54
N ALA A 251 -16.68 -19.24 21.86
CA ALA A 251 -17.64 -18.31 22.44
C ALA A 251 -17.42 -16.84 22.00
N ASP A 252 -16.18 -16.44 21.78
CA ASP A 252 -15.80 -15.14 21.25
C ASP A 252 -16.26 -14.94 19.79
N VAL A 253 -16.20 -15.98 18.98
CA VAL A 253 -16.74 -15.96 17.60
C VAL A 253 -18.27 -15.82 17.63
N LEU A 254 -18.98 -16.60 18.48
CA LEU A 254 -20.42 -16.46 18.63
C LEU A 254 -20.79 -15.04 19.03
N LYS A 255 -20.10 -14.48 20.02
CA LYS A 255 -20.32 -13.11 20.49
C LYS A 255 -20.07 -12.08 19.39
N ALA A 256 -18.95 -12.19 18.67
CA ALA A 256 -18.59 -11.28 17.59
C ALA A 256 -19.62 -11.28 16.44
N MET A 257 -20.21 -12.45 16.18
CA MET A 257 -21.25 -12.64 15.16
C MET A 257 -22.68 -12.42 15.69
N GLY A 258 -22.84 -11.86 16.90
CA GLY A 258 -24.13 -11.53 17.50
C GLY A 258 -25.01 -12.74 17.84
N LYS A 259 -24.41 -13.92 18.00
CA LYS A 259 -25.11 -15.16 18.37
C LYS A 259 -25.20 -15.29 19.88
N GLN A 260 -26.37 -15.68 20.37
CA GLN A 260 -26.64 -15.94 21.79
C GLN A 260 -27.06 -17.39 21.99
N GLY A 261 -26.56 -18.03 23.03
CA GLY A 261 -26.84 -19.43 23.37
C GLY A 261 -25.70 -20.37 23.04
N ASP A 262 -25.88 -21.63 23.41
CA ASP A 262 -24.93 -22.71 23.15
C ASP A 262 -25.30 -23.42 21.86
N PHE A 263 -24.33 -23.57 20.98
CA PHE A 263 -24.49 -24.26 19.71
C PHE A 263 -23.57 -25.48 19.68
N PRO A 264 -24.08 -26.67 19.36
CA PRO A 264 -23.28 -27.92 19.36
C PRO A 264 -22.20 -27.92 18.26
N ASN A 265 -22.42 -27.21 17.16
CA ASN A 265 -21.49 -27.13 16.05
C ASN A 265 -21.71 -25.86 15.18
N TRP A 266 -20.86 -25.67 14.19
CA TRP A 266 -20.90 -24.54 13.28
C TRP A 266 -22.18 -24.47 12.44
N THR A 267 -22.70 -25.62 11.98
CA THR A 267 -23.95 -25.66 11.21
C THR A 267 -25.14 -25.19 12.04
N ALA A 268 -25.22 -25.60 13.31
CA ALA A 268 -26.27 -25.15 14.20
C ALA A 268 -26.22 -23.64 14.49
N ALA A 269 -25.00 -23.06 14.57
CA ALA A 269 -24.82 -21.64 14.82
C ALA A 269 -25.10 -20.75 13.60
N PHE A 270 -24.66 -21.17 12.41
CA PHE A 270 -24.57 -20.29 11.24
C PHE A 270 -25.34 -20.79 10.00
N ALA A 271 -25.94 -21.96 10.03
CA ALA A 271 -26.71 -22.52 8.91
C ALA A 271 -25.91 -22.49 7.58
N GLY A 272 -26.42 -21.81 6.55
CA GLY A 272 -25.78 -21.70 5.24
C GLY A 272 -24.42 -21.02 5.22
N GLU A 273 -24.10 -20.18 6.23
CA GLU A 273 -22.82 -19.49 6.34
C GLU A 273 -21.79 -20.26 7.20
N ALA A 274 -22.14 -21.46 7.67
CA ALA A 274 -21.32 -22.22 8.62
C ALA A 274 -19.91 -22.52 8.07
N GLU A 275 -19.80 -22.96 6.82
CA GLU A 275 -18.53 -23.32 6.21
C GLU A 275 -17.61 -22.12 6.01
N VAL A 276 -18.18 -20.98 5.57
CA VAL A 276 -17.42 -19.73 5.37
C VAL A 276 -16.90 -19.19 6.70
N ASN A 277 -17.77 -19.14 7.72
CA ASN A 277 -17.40 -18.65 9.04
C ASN A 277 -16.38 -19.53 9.74
N PHE A 278 -16.52 -20.86 9.61
CA PHE A 278 -15.52 -21.80 10.11
C PHE A 278 -14.16 -21.61 9.45
N HIS A 279 -14.14 -21.47 8.13
CA HIS A 279 -12.89 -21.29 7.40
C HIS A 279 -12.23 -19.95 7.72
N ALA A 280 -13.02 -18.88 7.84
CA ALA A 280 -12.51 -17.57 8.26
C ALA A 280 -11.89 -17.63 9.67
N TRP A 281 -12.53 -18.34 10.61
CA TRP A 281 -11.94 -18.55 11.93
C TRP A 281 -10.63 -19.34 11.86
N ALA A 282 -10.56 -20.37 11.03
CA ALA A 282 -9.36 -21.21 10.90
C ALA A 282 -8.19 -20.42 10.31
N VAL A 283 -8.41 -19.71 9.19
CA VAL A 283 -7.39 -18.87 8.53
C VAL A 283 -6.97 -17.72 9.46
N ALA A 284 -7.92 -16.99 10.05
CA ALA A 284 -7.63 -15.89 10.98
C ALA A 284 -6.84 -16.39 12.20
N SER A 285 -7.16 -17.59 12.74
CA SER A 285 -6.41 -18.17 13.87
C SER A 285 -4.97 -18.52 13.49
N TYR A 286 -4.74 -18.94 12.26
CA TYR A 286 -3.38 -19.18 11.75
C TYR A 286 -2.59 -17.88 11.64
N VAL A 287 -3.11 -16.94 10.86
CA VAL A 287 -2.47 -15.65 10.60
C VAL A 287 -2.31 -14.86 11.90
N GLY A 288 -3.30 -14.94 12.79
CA GLY A 288 -3.29 -14.30 14.10
C GLY A 288 -2.14 -14.77 15.00
N LYS A 289 -1.76 -16.06 14.95
CA LYS A 289 -0.59 -16.56 15.69
C LYS A 289 0.73 -16.03 15.11
N VAL A 290 0.84 -15.99 13.78
CA VAL A 290 2.02 -15.42 13.11
C VAL A 290 2.15 -13.95 13.50
N ALA A 291 1.08 -13.18 13.35
CA ALA A 291 1.02 -11.76 13.70
C ALA A 291 1.35 -11.49 15.17
N ALA A 292 0.75 -12.25 16.09
CA ALA A 292 0.96 -12.09 17.53
C ALA A 292 2.42 -12.31 17.93
N ALA A 293 3.06 -13.32 17.36
CA ALA A 293 4.46 -13.63 17.63
C ALA A 293 5.41 -12.50 17.15
N GLY A 294 5.18 -11.97 15.96
CA GLY A 294 5.94 -10.83 15.43
C GLY A 294 5.71 -9.56 16.24
N LYS A 295 4.45 -9.24 16.53
CA LYS A 295 4.07 -8.05 17.31
C LYS A 295 4.61 -8.04 18.72
N ALA A 296 4.74 -9.21 19.35
CA ALA A 296 5.35 -9.36 20.67
C ALA A 296 6.85 -8.96 20.67
N VAL A 297 7.54 -9.11 19.54
CA VAL A 297 8.94 -8.72 19.38
C VAL A 297 9.07 -7.24 19.01
N TYR A 298 8.21 -6.78 18.08
CA TYR A 298 8.23 -5.41 17.59
C TYR A 298 6.80 -4.95 17.27
N ALA A 299 6.31 -4.01 18.08
CA ALA A 299 4.91 -3.56 18.07
C ALA A 299 4.60 -2.57 16.94
N LEU A 300 5.04 -2.83 15.71
CA LEU A 300 4.56 -2.11 14.52
C LEU A 300 3.09 -2.43 14.27
N PRO A 301 2.34 -1.53 13.63
CA PRO A 301 1.05 -1.86 13.06
C PRO A 301 1.15 -3.01 12.06
N LEU A 302 0.20 -3.93 12.16
CA LEU A 302 0.09 -5.09 11.27
C LEU A 302 -1.28 -5.09 10.60
N TYR A 303 -1.34 -5.51 9.33
CA TYR A 303 -2.61 -5.67 8.64
C TYR A 303 -2.67 -6.97 7.83
N ALA A 304 -3.90 -7.36 7.48
CA ALA A 304 -4.19 -8.41 6.53
C ALA A 304 -5.11 -7.87 5.44
N ASN A 305 -4.90 -8.31 4.21
CA ASN A 305 -5.70 -7.92 3.05
C ASN A 305 -6.58 -9.06 2.54
N ALA A 306 -7.59 -8.73 1.76
CA ALA A 306 -8.55 -9.67 1.24
C ALA A 306 -8.78 -9.53 -0.26
N ALA A 307 -8.69 -10.64 -1.00
CA ALA A 307 -9.33 -10.78 -2.30
C ALA A 307 -10.85 -10.86 -2.08
N LEU A 308 -11.54 -9.81 -2.50
CA LEU A 308 -12.91 -9.52 -2.10
C LEU A 308 -13.95 -10.42 -2.78
N ARG A 309 -15.06 -10.62 -2.08
CA ARG A 309 -16.32 -10.95 -2.72
C ARG A 309 -16.99 -9.69 -3.28
N ASP A 310 -17.82 -9.81 -4.29
CA ASP A 310 -18.61 -8.67 -4.78
C ASP A 310 -19.60 -8.23 -3.67
N PRO A 311 -19.62 -6.94 -3.29
CA PRO A 311 -20.44 -6.47 -2.17
C PRO A 311 -21.93 -6.39 -2.49
N ILE A 312 -22.30 -6.39 -3.77
CA ILE A 312 -23.68 -6.26 -4.26
C ILE A 312 -24.23 -7.61 -4.70
N LYS A 313 -23.40 -8.41 -5.38
CA LYS A 313 -23.74 -9.75 -5.88
C LYS A 313 -22.70 -10.75 -5.42
N PRO A 314 -22.68 -11.10 -4.11
CA PRO A 314 -21.71 -12.05 -3.58
C PRO A 314 -21.78 -13.35 -4.37
N GLY A 315 -20.67 -13.77 -4.94
CA GLY A 315 -20.54 -15.07 -5.58
C GLY A 315 -20.63 -16.23 -4.57
N ALA A 316 -20.68 -17.46 -5.08
CA ALA A 316 -20.58 -18.63 -4.22
C ALA A 316 -19.21 -18.63 -3.49
N PRO A 317 -19.13 -19.11 -2.26
CA PRO A 317 -17.85 -19.30 -1.56
C PRO A 317 -16.90 -20.14 -2.41
N GLY A 318 -15.63 -19.71 -2.50
CA GLY A 318 -14.62 -20.29 -3.38
C GLY A 318 -14.56 -19.64 -4.78
N SER A 319 -15.51 -18.75 -5.16
CA SER A 319 -15.35 -17.86 -6.30
C SER A 319 -14.60 -16.55 -5.95
N TYR A 320 -14.26 -16.40 -4.69
CA TYR A 320 -13.37 -15.42 -4.07
C TYR A 320 -12.50 -16.13 -3.03
N ALA A 321 -11.52 -15.49 -2.45
CA ALA A 321 -10.66 -16.10 -1.42
C ALA A 321 -11.47 -16.34 -0.12
N ALA A 322 -12.18 -17.46 -0.05
CA ALA A 322 -12.96 -17.84 1.13
C ALA A 322 -12.04 -18.00 2.35
N GLY A 323 -12.45 -17.45 3.48
CA GLY A 323 -11.66 -17.49 4.72
C GLY A 323 -10.80 -16.26 4.99
N GLY A 324 -10.54 -15.40 3.98
CA GLY A 324 -9.89 -14.09 4.16
C GLY A 324 -10.75 -13.10 4.94
N PRO A 325 -10.22 -11.91 5.28
CA PRO A 325 -10.94 -10.85 5.99
C PRO A 325 -11.93 -10.11 5.07
N THR A 326 -12.85 -10.84 4.43
CA THR A 326 -13.93 -10.27 3.63
C THR A 326 -14.97 -9.57 4.52
N ASP A 327 -15.76 -8.68 3.96
CA ASP A 327 -16.71 -7.81 4.69
C ASP A 327 -17.61 -8.57 5.69
N ASN A 328 -18.04 -9.79 5.37
CA ASN A 328 -18.87 -10.63 6.23
C ASN A 328 -18.08 -11.38 7.32
N THR A 329 -16.77 -11.49 7.22
CA THR A 329 -15.93 -12.26 8.14
C THR A 329 -15.05 -11.39 9.03
N ILE A 330 -14.97 -10.07 8.80
CA ILE A 330 -14.21 -9.13 9.64
C ILE A 330 -14.46 -9.34 11.14
N PRO A 331 -15.71 -9.51 11.64
CA PRO A 331 -15.92 -9.73 13.07
C PRO A 331 -15.22 -10.98 13.63
N ILE A 332 -15.10 -12.02 12.81
CA ILE A 332 -14.37 -13.26 13.16
C ILE A 332 -12.86 -12.99 13.20
N TRP A 333 -12.34 -12.28 12.19
CA TRP A 333 -10.93 -11.89 12.14
C TRP A 333 -10.52 -11.06 13.35
N LYS A 334 -11.34 -10.08 13.76
CA LYS A 334 -11.10 -9.23 14.94
C LYS A 334 -10.92 -10.01 16.24
N VAL A 335 -11.59 -11.14 16.40
CA VAL A 335 -11.46 -11.97 17.62
C VAL A 335 -10.46 -13.09 17.47
N ALA A 336 -10.30 -13.68 16.29
CA ALA A 336 -9.36 -14.77 16.04
C ALA A 336 -7.92 -14.29 15.76
N ALA A 337 -7.74 -13.06 15.26
CA ALA A 337 -6.45 -12.46 14.94
C ALA A 337 -6.28 -11.06 15.58
N PRO A 338 -6.42 -10.89 16.90
CA PRO A 338 -6.43 -9.57 17.56
C PRO A 338 -5.10 -8.81 17.47
N ALA A 339 -4.03 -9.43 17.00
CA ALA A 339 -2.76 -8.77 16.72
C ALA A 339 -2.73 -8.05 15.36
N ILE A 340 -3.68 -8.33 14.48
CA ILE A 340 -3.92 -7.57 13.24
C ILE A 340 -4.71 -6.32 13.62
N ASP A 341 -4.15 -5.16 13.27
CA ASP A 341 -4.77 -3.85 13.58
C ASP A 341 -5.81 -3.47 12.51
N ILE A 342 -5.61 -3.89 11.27
CA ILE A 342 -6.43 -3.50 10.12
C ILE A 342 -6.76 -4.71 9.25
N GLU A 343 -8.02 -4.90 8.94
CA GLU A 343 -8.50 -5.74 7.85
C GLU A 343 -8.76 -4.83 6.65
N SER A 344 -8.07 -5.09 5.54
CA SER A 344 -7.99 -4.20 4.38
C SER A 344 -8.59 -4.81 3.12
N PRO A 345 -9.26 -4.02 2.26
CA PRO A 345 -9.81 -4.50 1.00
C PRO A 345 -8.84 -4.29 -0.16
N ASP A 346 -8.68 -5.31 -1.03
CA ASP A 346 -8.03 -5.19 -2.34
C ASP A 346 -9.10 -4.95 -3.40
N ILE A 347 -9.19 -3.72 -3.91
CA ILE A 347 -10.35 -3.29 -4.67
C ILE A 347 -10.05 -3.22 -6.16
N TYR A 348 -10.45 -4.23 -6.90
CA TYR A 348 -10.33 -4.29 -8.37
C TYR A 348 -11.67 -4.15 -9.12
N ASN A 349 -12.78 -4.04 -8.39
CA ASN A 349 -14.06 -3.74 -9.02
C ASN A 349 -14.10 -2.24 -9.40
N ASN A 350 -14.15 -1.96 -10.72
CA ASN A 350 -14.16 -0.60 -11.26
C ASN A 350 -15.56 0.03 -11.28
N ASP A 351 -16.61 -0.71 -10.90
CA ASP A 351 -17.96 -0.15 -10.77
C ASP A 351 -17.99 0.82 -9.57
N PRO A 352 -18.36 2.10 -9.77
CA PRO A 352 -18.32 3.09 -8.71
C PRO A 352 -19.22 2.75 -7.50
N VAL A 353 -20.38 2.14 -7.75
CA VAL A 353 -21.33 1.78 -6.68
C VAL A 353 -20.74 0.66 -5.82
N ALA A 354 -20.18 -0.36 -6.47
CA ALA A 354 -19.49 -1.45 -5.78
C ALA A 354 -18.25 -0.96 -5.02
N TYR A 355 -17.45 -0.11 -5.66
CA TYR A 355 -16.24 0.45 -5.04
C TYR A 355 -16.56 1.23 -3.76
N LEU A 356 -17.49 2.18 -3.84
CA LEU A 356 -17.91 2.97 -2.68
C LEU A 356 -18.55 2.10 -1.59
N LYS A 357 -19.31 1.08 -1.98
CA LYS A 357 -19.89 0.12 -1.04
C LYS A 357 -18.82 -0.67 -0.28
N ILE A 358 -17.73 -1.06 -0.94
CA ILE A 358 -16.59 -1.71 -0.27
C ILE A 358 -15.97 -0.75 0.74
N LEU A 359 -15.71 0.51 0.37
CA LEU A 359 -15.16 1.49 1.30
C LEU A 359 -16.02 1.64 2.56
N GLU A 360 -17.36 1.71 2.41
CA GLU A 360 -18.29 1.77 3.54
C GLU A 360 -18.21 0.54 4.45
N LEU A 361 -18.11 -0.67 3.87
CA LEU A 361 -18.09 -1.93 4.60
C LEU A 361 -16.80 -2.10 5.43
N TYR A 362 -15.67 -1.53 4.95
CA TYR A 362 -14.39 -1.60 5.65
C TYR A 362 -14.13 -0.39 6.56
N HIS A 363 -14.86 0.72 6.38
CA HIS A 363 -14.86 1.86 7.29
C HIS A 363 -15.74 1.56 8.50
N ARG A 364 -15.15 1.03 9.57
CA ARG A 364 -15.85 0.54 10.75
C ARG A 364 -15.32 1.19 12.02
N ASP A 365 -16.14 1.21 13.07
CA ASP A 365 -15.71 1.66 14.40
C ASP A 365 -14.57 0.84 15.00
N ASP A 366 -14.47 -0.43 14.59
CA ASP A 366 -13.43 -1.37 15.05
C ASP A 366 -12.33 -1.62 14.02
N ASN A 367 -12.35 -0.90 12.88
CA ASN A 367 -11.39 -1.07 11.81
C ASN A 367 -11.06 0.26 11.11
N PRO A 368 -9.79 0.71 11.11
CA PRO A 368 -9.38 1.85 10.29
C PRO A 368 -9.46 1.51 8.80
N LEU A 369 -9.90 2.45 7.97
CA LEU A 369 -9.92 2.25 6.52
C LEU A 369 -8.53 2.46 5.93
N PHE A 370 -8.01 1.43 5.30
CA PHE A 370 -6.81 1.44 4.48
C PHE A 370 -7.04 0.62 3.21
N VAL A 371 -6.72 1.16 2.05
CA VAL A 371 -6.79 0.46 0.74
C VAL A 371 -5.37 0.18 0.28
N PRO A 372 -4.81 -1.01 0.60
CA PRO A 372 -3.42 -1.35 0.29
C PRO A 372 -3.25 -1.78 -1.16
N GLU A 373 -4.34 -2.23 -1.81
CA GLU A 373 -4.26 -2.75 -3.16
C GLU A 373 -5.49 -2.35 -3.98
N THR A 374 -5.28 -1.71 -5.13
CA THR A 374 -6.33 -1.30 -6.05
C THR A 374 -5.78 -0.99 -7.43
N SER A 375 -6.67 -0.74 -8.42
CA SER A 375 -6.26 -0.33 -9.75
C SER A 375 -5.70 1.11 -9.78
N GLY A 376 -4.61 1.33 -10.53
CA GLY A 376 -4.07 2.67 -10.82
C GLY A 376 -4.79 3.41 -11.96
N SER A 377 -5.86 2.87 -12.52
CA SER A 377 -6.58 3.46 -13.64
C SER A 377 -7.18 4.84 -13.32
N ALA A 378 -7.36 5.69 -14.34
CA ALA A 378 -7.92 7.03 -14.19
C ALA A 378 -9.29 7.04 -13.49
N GLY A 379 -10.14 6.06 -13.81
CA GLY A 379 -11.46 5.91 -13.21
C GLY A 379 -11.41 5.57 -11.73
N VAL A 380 -10.39 4.85 -11.27
CA VAL A 380 -10.23 4.41 -9.87
C VAL A 380 -9.41 5.41 -9.06
N SER A 381 -8.40 6.04 -9.63
CA SER A 381 -7.52 6.96 -8.90
C SER A 381 -8.26 8.11 -8.19
N ARG A 382 -9.44 8.54 -8.70
CA ARG A 382 -10.26 9.55 -8.02
C ARG A 382 -10.74 9.10 -6.64
N PHE A 383 -10.92 7.81 -6.40
CA PHE A 383 -11.38 7.26 -5.12
C PHE A 383 -10.36 7.39 -3.98
N CYS A 384 -9.12 7.78 -4.27
CA CYS A 384 -8.20 8.26 -3.25
C CYS A 384 -8.85 9.36 -2.37
N PHE A 385 -9.64 10.24 -2.98
CA PHE A 385 -10.39 11.28 -2.27
C PHE A 385 -11.60 10.71 -1.52
N SER A 386 -12.26 9.67 -2.02
CA SER A 386 -13.33 8.98 -1.28
C SER A 386 -12.78 8.28 -0.04
N VAL A 387 -11.63 7.61 -0.15
CA VAL A 387 -10.91 7.02 1.00
C VAL A 387 -10.59 8.10 2.03
N LEU A 388 -10.06 9.24 1.59
CA LEU A 388 -9.77 10.37 2.47
C LEU A 388 -11.05 10.92 3.14
N GLY A 389 -12.15 11.07 2.40
CA GLY A 389 -13.44 11.53 2.93
C GLY A 389 -14.06 10.61 3.97
N LEU A 390 -13.77 9.31 3.89
CA LEU A 390 -14.12 8.29 4.88
C LEU A 390 -13.04 8.12 5.96
N GLN A 391 -12.19 9.12 6.16
CA GLN A 391 -11.14 9.13 7.19
C GLN A 391 -10.11 8.00 7.03
N GLY A 392 -9.92 7.50 5.79
CA GLY A 392 -8.91 6.51 5.48
C GLY A 392 -7.49 7.01 5.74
N ILE A 393 -6.61 6.09 6.10
CA ILE A 393 -5.22 6.36 6.47
C ILE A 393 -4.22 6.14 5.32
N GLY A 394 -4.68 5.56 4.21
CA GLY A 394 -3.83 5.33 3.04
C GLY A 394 -4.56 4.76 1.83
N PHE A 395 -3.92 4.91 0.68
CA PHE A 395 -4.39 4.46 -0.63
C PHE A 395 -3.18 4.08 -1.49
N SER A 396 -3.16 2.84 -2.01
CA SER A 396 -1.98 2.27 -2.69
C SER A 396 -2.39 1.44 -3.91
N PRO A 397 -2.32 2.00 -5.11
CA PRO A 397 -2.53 1.21 -6.32
C PRO A 397 -1.39 0.21 -6.56
N PHE A 398 -1.77 -0.98 -7.06
CA PHE A 398 -0.88 -2.09 -7.37
C PHE A 398 -0.19 -1.96 -8.74
N GLY A 399 1.02 -2.51 -8.82
CA GLY A 399 1.75 -2.66 -10.08
C GLY A 399 2.33 -1.36 -10.60
N LEU A 400 2.58 -0.39 -9.71
CA LEU A 400 3.09 0.93 -10.06
C LEU A 400 4.63 1.00 -10.01
N ASP A 401 5.29 0.05 -10.67
CA ASP A 401 6.73 0.08 -10.94
C ASP A 401 7.03 -0.23 -12.43
N TYR A 402 8.29 -0.11 -12.84
CA TYR A 402 8.68 -0.33 -14.23
C TYR A 402 9.23 -1.72 -14.52
N THR A 403 9.06 -2.70 -13.63
CA THR A 403 9.65 -4.04 -13.80
C THR A 403 9.10 -4.80 -14.99
N THR A 404 7.85 -4.55 -15.37
CA THR A 404 7.21 -5.12 -16.57
C THR A 404 7.51 -4.36 -17.85
N ILE A 405 8.25 -3.23 -17.79
CA ILE A 405 8.55 -2.38 -18.92
C ILE A 405 9.99 -2.65 -19.40
N ALA A 406 10.13 -3.26 -20.58
CA ALA A 406 11.43 -3.68 -21.12
C ALA A 406 12.44 -2.54 -21.26
N THR A 407 11.99 -1.32 -21.58
CA THR A 407 12.84 -0.13 -21.82
C THR A 407 13.21 0.65 -20.57
N ALA A 408 12.73 0.25 -19.39
CA ALA A 408 12.93 1.01 -18.15
C ALA A 408 14.33 0.82 -17.53
N PHE A 409 15.14 -0.10 -18.01
CA PHE A 409 16.54 -0.21 -17.57
C PHE A 409 17.41 0.84 -18.28
N PRO A 410 18.24 1.58 -17.55
CA PRO A 410 19.24 2.43 -18.16
C PRO A 410 20.20 1.55 -18.99
N PRO A 411 20.57 1.96 -20.21
CA PRO A 411 21.41 1.16 -21.10
C PRO A 411 22.85 0.99 -20.57
N SER A 412 23.26 1.81 -19.62
CA SER A 412 24.57 1.77 -18.96
C SER A 412 24.51 2.40 -17.58
N PRO A 413 25.39 2.01 -16.64
CA PRO A 413 25.49 2.68 -15.35
C PRO A 413 25.73 4.19 -15.52
N GLY A 414 24.87 5.01 -14.91
CA GLY A 414 24.94 6.47 -14.99
C GLY A 414 24.24 7.11 -16.19
N ALA A 415 23.68 6.34 -17.12
CA ALA A 415 22.81 6.89 -18.16
C ALA A 415 21.44 7.25 -17.57
N ALA A 416 20.85 8.36 -18.06
CA ALA A 416 19.47 8.69 -17.71
C ALA A 416 18.52 7.56 -18.17
N PRO A 417 17.48 7.23 -17.39
CA PRO A 417 16.46 6.30 -17.83
C PRO A 417 15.90 6.71 -19.19
N ALA A 418 15.66 5.74 -20.06
CA ALA A 418 14.95 6.01 -21.31
C ALA A 418 13.57 6.61 -20.98
N ALA A 419 13.11 7.54 -21.83
CA ALA A 419 11.76 8.09 -21.68
C ALA A 419 10.74 6.93 -21.67
N LEU A 420 9.84 6.96 -20.69
CA LEU A 420 8.79 5.95 -20.59
C LEU A 420 7.91 5.96 -21.83
N PRO A 421 7.41 4.81 -22.29
CA PRO A 421 6.39 4.75 -23.32
C PRO A 421 5.18 5.61 -22.91
N THR A 422 4.57 6.30 -23.87
CA THR A 422 3.45 7.23 -23.62
C THR A 422 2.27 6.54 -22.90
N ASN A 423 2.00 5.28 -23.25
CA ASN A 423 0.95 4.49 -22.58
C ASN A 423 1.23 4.22 -21.10
N THR A 424 2.48 4.15 -20.70
CA THR A 424 2.88 3.95 -19.28
C THR A 424 2.66 5.24 -18.48
N GLN A 425 3.00 6.40 -19.06
CA GLN A 425 2.72 7.69 -18.43
C GLN A 425 1.22 7.88 -18.23
N ASP A 426 0.40 7.51 -19.21
CA ASP A 426 -1.06 7.58 -19.11
C ASP A 426 -1.63 6.70 -17.99
N GLN A 427 -1.01 5.55 -17.72
CA GLN A 427 -1.42 4.65 -16.64
C GLN A 427 -1.07 5.20 -15.25
N TYR A 428 0.10 5.83 -15.08
CA TYR A 428 0.55 6.33 -13.77
C TYR A 428 0.15 7.79 -13.50
N ALA A 429 -0.09 8.57 -14.54
CA ALA A 429 -0.42 9.99 -14.43
C ALA A 429 -1.59 10.30 -13.48
N PRO A 430 -2.71 9.55 -13.47
CA PRO A 430 -3.84 9.86 -12.59
C PRO A 430 -3.51 9.73 -11.09
N THR A 431 -2.67 8.76 -10.72
CA THR A 431 -2.17 8.60 -9.35
C THR A 431 -1.15 9.67 -9.03
N ALA A 432 -0.22 9.95 -9.95
CA ALA A 432 0.78 10.99 -9.79
C ALA A 432 0.16 12.39 -9.61
N GLU A 433 -0.95 12.70 -10.32
CA GLU A 433 -1.71 13.94 -10.12
C GLU A 433 -2.18 14.07 -8.66
N ASN A 434 -2.78 13.03 -8.08
CA ASN A 434 -3.22 13.03 -6.69
C ASN A 434 -2.06 13.28 -5.73
N TYR A 435 -0.97 12.54 -5.91
CA TYR A 435 0.13 12.58 -4.96
C TYR A 435 0.97 13.84 -5.09
N ARG A 436 1.06 14.43 -6.29
CA ARG A 436 1.67 15.74 -6.49
C ARG A 436 0.92 16.84 -5.73
N LEU A 437 -0.41 16.75 -5.67
CA LEU A 437 -1.23 17.70 -4.90
C LEU A 437 -1.14 17.42 -3.40
N LEU A 438 -1.37 16.18 -2.99
CA LEU A 438 -1.53 15.80 -1.57
C LEU A 438 -0.19 15.69 -0.84
N GLY A 439 0.87 15.21 -1.50
CA GLY A 439 2.17 14.93 -0.89
C GLY A 439 2.77 16.11 -0.14
N PRO A 440 2.92 17.30 -0.78
CA PRO A 440 3.50 18.48 -0.13
C PRO A 440 2.69 18.98 1.08
N MET A 441 1.38 18.69 1.17
CA MET A 441 0.50 19.07 2.29
C MET A 441 0.03 17.88 3.12
N MET A 442 0.62 16.70 2.93
CA MET A 442 0.18 15.43 3.50
C MET A 442 -0.03 15.48 5.02
N ARG A 443 0.88 16.07 5.77
CA ARG A 443 0.77 16.17 7.25
C ARG A 443 -0.40 17.04 7.69
N GLU A 444 -0.67 18.15 7.00
CA GLU A 444 -1.82 19.02 7.29
C GLU A 444 -3.13 18.31 6.96
N VAL A 445 -3.19 17.66 5.80
CA VAL A 445 -4.36 16.86 5.37
C VAL A 445 -4.63 15.73 6.35
N ALA A 446 -3.62 14.94 6.72
CA ALA A 446 -3.75 13.85 7.68
C ALA A 446 -4.24 14.33 9.04
N ARG A 447 -3.72 15.47 9.53
CA ARG A 447 -4.14 16.07 10.79
C ARG A 447 -5.61 16.54 10.72
N LEU A 448 -5.99 17.28 9.68
CA LEU A 448 -7.35 17.79 9.50
C LEU A 448 -8.36 16.65 9.35
N ASN A 449 -7.95 15.56 8.67
CA ASN A 449 -8.75 14.35 8.55
C ASN A 449 -8.98 13.68 9.90
N PHE A 450 -7.91 13.46 10.68
CA PHE A 450 -7.99 12.88 12.02
C PHE A 450 -8.79 13.75 13.00
N GLU A 451 -8.74 15.08 12.86
CA GLU A 451 -9.55 16.03 13.63
C GLU A 451 -11.02 16.09 13.18
N GLY A 452 -11.41 15.41 12.11
CA GLY A 452 -12.78 15.45 11.56
C GLY A 452 -13.14 16.79 10.90
N LYS A 453 -12.15 17.53 10.45
CA LYS A 453 -12.30 18.86 9.84
C LYS A 453 -12.27 18.85 8.32
N LEU A 454 -12.15 17.66 7.69
CA LEU A 454 -12.00 17.48 6.27
C LEU A 454 -13.19 16.69 5.72
N GLN A 455 -13.72 17.11 4.59
CA GLN A 455 -14.68 16.39 3.78
C GLN A 455 -14.22 16.43 2.32
N THR A 456 -14.68 15.46 1.53
CA THR A 456 -14.33 15.37 0.10
C THR A 456 -15.58 15.21 -0.75
N ALA A 457 -15.46 15.58 -2.02
CA ALA A 457 -16.41 15.26 -3.05
C ALA A 457 -15.66 14.67 -4.26
N VAL A 458 -16.25 13.64 -4.85
CA VAL A 458 -15.69 12.93 -5.99
C VAL A 458 -16.76 12.83 -7.08
N GLU A 459 -16.39 13.14 -8.31
CA GLU A 459 -17.32 13.08 -9.45
C GLU A 459 -17.85 11.66 -9.66
N GLU A 460 -19.15 11.56 -9.76
CA GLU A 460 -19.90 10.36 -10.15
C GLU A 460 -20.72 10.68 -11.40
N SER A 461 -21.00 9.67 -12.22
CA SER A 461 -21.65 9.88 -13.51
C SER A 461 -23.07 10.47 -13.42
N ASP A 462 -23.76 10.21 -12.33
CA ASP A 462 -25.18 10.56 -12.11
C ASP A 462 -25.40 11.59 -10.98
N THR A 463 -24.35 11.95 -10.23
CA THR A 463 -24.42 12.89 -9.10
C THR A 463 -23.57 14.12 -9.36
N PRO A 464 -24.04 15.06 -10.22
CA PRO A 464 -23.21 16.19 -10.65
C PRO A 464 -22.96 17.25 -9.57
N ASN A 465 -23.76 17.24 -8.50
CA ASN A 465 -23.61 18.18 -7.39
C ASN A 465 -23.61 17.43 -6.05
N GLN A 466 -22.65 17.76 -5.21
CA GLN A 466 -22.53 17.24 -3.84
C GLN A 466 -22.42 18.42 -2.87
N THR A 467 -22.96 18.29 -1.66
CA THR A 467 -22.91 19.34 -0.64
C THR A 467 -22.15 18.84 0.58
N LEU A 468 -21.13 19.58 0.97
CA LEU A 468 -20.31 19.36 2.15
C LEU A 468 -20.73 20.36 3.25
N HIS A 469 -20.80 19.90 4.51
CA HIS A 469 -21.36 20.67 5.61
C HIS A 469 -20.31 21.05 6.65
N PHE A 470 -20.14 22.35 6.91
CA PHE A 470 -19.14 22.90 7.83
C PHE A 470 -19.79 23.92 8.80
N GLY A 471 -20.66 23.45 9.69
CA GLY A 471 -21.33 24.32 10.65
C GLY A 471 -22.15 25.42 9.97
N PRO A 472 -21.74 26.70 10.02
CA PRO A 472 -22.50 27.80 9.41
C PRO A 472 -22.38 27.88 7.89
N TRP A 473 -21.61 26.95 7.26
CA TRP A 473 -21.36 26.96 5.83
C TRP A 473 -21.68 25.62 5.16
N ASN A 474 -22.30 25.71 3.99
CA ASN A 474 -22.40 24.61 3.04
C ASN A 474 -21.46 24.90 1.86
N ALA A 475 -20.62 23.92 1.49
CA ALA A 475 -19.83 23.96 0.27
C ALA A 475 -20.46 23.05 -0.78
N THR A 476 -21.08 23.65 -1.79
CA THR A 476 -21.65 22.90 -2.92
C THR A 476 -20.55 22.69 -3.95
N VAL A 477 -20.26 21.43 -4.24
CA VAL A 477 -19.32 21.01 -5.28
C VAL A 477 -20.10 20.62 -6.52
N SER A 478 -19.76 21.20 -7.65
CA SER A 478 -20.38 20.90 -8.95
C SER A 478 -19.34 20.34 -9.91
N PHE A 479 -19.66 19.22 -10.55
CA PHE A 479 -18.84 18.54 -11.54
C PHE A 479 -19.41 18.71 -12.95
N GLY A 480 -18.59 18.42 -13.97
CA GLY A 480 -18.95 18.53 -15.38
C GLY A 480 -18.57 19.90 -15.99
N ALA A 481 -18.62 19.99 -17.30
CA ALA A 481 -18.18 21.13 -18.08
C ALA A 481 -19.06 22.37 -17.86
N GLY A 482 -18.81 23.08 -16.76
CA GLY A 482 -19.29 24.43 -16.54
C GLY A 482 -18.51 25.42 -17.40
N GLY A 483 -18.50 25.23 -18.72
CA GLY A 483 -18.06 26.25 -19.66
C GLY A 483 -19.08 27.39 -19.67
N ARG A 484 -18.61 28.63 -19.91
CA ARG A 484 -19.38 29.88 -20.06
C ARG A 484 -20.50 29.84 -21.14
N GLY A 485 -21.02 28.66 -21.54
CA GLY A 485 -21.98 28.49 -22.62
C GLY A 485 -23.20 27.60 -22.31
N GLY A 486 -23.29 27.00 -21.13
CA GLY A 486 -24.48 26.24 -20.73
C GLY A 486 -25.61 27.21 -20.37
N GLY A 487 -26.62 27.34 -21.26
CA GLY A 487 -27.83 28.15 -21.01
C GLY A 487 -28.47 27.75 -19.68
N ARG A 488 -29.02 28.71 -18.95
CA ARG A 488 -29.83 28.46 -17.72
C ARG A 488 -30.88 27.40 -18.06
N GLY A 489 -30.74 26.19 -17.50
CA GLY A 489 -31.74 25.13 -17.63
C GLY A 489 -31.30 23.84 -18.31
N ALA A 490 -30.10 23.72 -18.84
CA ALA A 490 -29.62 22.43 -19.34
C ALA A 490 -29.30 21.51 -18.14
N ALA A 491 -29.88 20.29 -18.13
CA ALA A 491 -29.46 19.25 -17.20
C ALA A 491 -27.94 18.98 -17.38
N PRO A 492 -27.17 18.76 -16.32
CA PRO A 492 -25.78 18.41 -16.44
C PRO A 492 -25.64 17.16 -17.31
N ALA A 493 -24.80 17.20 -18.32
CA ALA A 493 -24.51 16.02 -19.11
C ALA A 493 -23.82 14.98 -18.23
N THR A 494 -24.27 13.73 -18.29
CA THR A 494 -23.58 12.60 -17.65
C THR A 494 -22.16 12.52 -18.18
N ASN A 495 -21.17 12.46 -17.29
CA ASN A 495 -19.78 12.28 -17.67
C ASN A 495 -19.43 10.78 -17.66
N PRO A 496 -19.21 10.13 -18.82
CA PRO A 496 -18.86 8.72 -18.85
C PRO A 496 -17.46 8.41 -18.27
N ASN A 497 -16.62 9.44 -18.14
CA ASN A 497 -15.25 9.33 -17.59
C ASN A 497 -15.05 10.34 -16.45
N PRO A 498 -15.69 10.14 -15.29
CA PRO A 498 -15.60 11.06 -14.18
C PRO A 498 -14.20 11.09 -13.59
N THR A 499 -13.65 12.29 -13.42
CA THR A 499 -12.28 12.49 -12.89
C THR A 499 -12.19 13.66 -11.91
N GLY A 500 -13.26 14.44 -11.73
CA GLY A 500 -13.32 15.57 -10.82
C GLY A 500 -13.26 15.12 -9.37
N ARG A 501 -12.50 15.83 -8.55
CA ARG A 501 -12.37 15.55 -7.12
C ARG A 501 -11.82 16.73 -6.33
N VAL A 502 -12.26 16.86 -5.10
CA VAL A 502 -11.85 17.97 -4.22
C VAL A 502 -11.91 17.56 -2.76
N LEU A 503 -10.99 18.07 -1.98
CA LEU A 503 -11.09 18.17 -0.53
C LEU A 503 -11.42 19.60 -0.12
N VAL A 504 -12.27 19.72 0.89
CA VAL A 504 -12.52 20.96 1.61
C VAL A 504 -12.25 20.69 3.09
N ALA A 505 -11.42 21.54 3.70
CA ALA A 505 -11.08 21.35 5.11
C ALA A 505 -11.17 22.68 5.88
N GLN A 506 -11.73 22.62 7.09
CA GLN A 506 -11.85 23.77 7.96
C GLN A 506 -10.51 24.05 8.67
N LEU A 507 -9.94 25.22 8.41
CA LEU A 507 -8.69 25.69 9.04
C LEU A 507 -8.94 26.52 10.31
N GLY A 508 -10.13 27.08 10.45
CA GLY A 508 -10.58 27.91 11.56
C GLY A 508 -11.98 28.45 11.27
N ASP A 509 -12.48 29.33 12.13
CA ASP A 509 -13.78 29.96 11.91
C ASP A 509 -13.79 30.69 10.57
N ASN A 510 -14.72 30.32 9.70
CA ASN A 510 -14.88 30.88 8.36
C ASN A 510 -13.64 30.79 7.46
N LYS A 511 -12.67 29.93 7.77
CA LYS A 511 -11.44 29.72 6.98
C LYS A 511 -11.35 28.28 6.51
N PHE A 512 -11.03 28.11 5.23
CA PHE A 512 -11.02 26.80 4.58
C PHE A 512 -9.78 26.61 3.70
N LEU A 513 -9.35 25.37 3.63
CA LEU A 513 -8.50 24.84 2.57
C LEU A 513 -9.40 24.18 1.53
N VAL A 514 -9.25 24.53 0.26
CA VAL A 514 -9.92 23.88 -0.87
C VAL A 514 -8.84 23.42 -1.82
N ALA A 515 -8.75 22.12 -2.09
CA ALA A 515 -7.72 21.57 -2.96
C ALA A 515 -8.28 20.42 -3.81
N GLY A 516 -8.01 20.46 -5.11
CA GLY A 516 -8.54 19.48 -6.04
C GLY A 516 -8.49 19.95 -7.48
N TYR A 517 -9.27 19.33 -8.35
CA TYR A 517 -9.34 19.66 -9.78
C TYR A 517 -10.66 19.20 -10.44
N ARG A 518 -10.96 19.81 -11.60
CA ARG A 518 -12.10 19.49 -12.48
C ARG A 518 -13.45 19.60 -11.77
N CYS A 519 -13.59 20.63 -10.91
CA CYS A 519 -14.84 20.93 -10.22
C CYS A 519 -14.97 22.40 -9.89
N ARG A 520 -16.13 22.80 -9.41
CA ARG A 520 -16.41 24.13 -8.87
C ARG A 520 -16.91 23.99 -7.44
N VAL A 521 -16.42 24.83 -6.54
CA VAL A 521 -16.85 24.90 -5.14
C VAL A 521 -17.50 26.25 -4.87
N ASP A 522 -18.77 26.26 -4.47
CA ASP A 522 -19.48 27.46 -4.04
C ASP A 522 -19.89 27.33 -2.56
N PHE A 523 -19.53 28.34 -1.76
CA PHE A 523 -19.90 28.39 -0.35
C PHE A 523 -21.20 29.17 -0.17
N ARG A 524 -22.07 28.66 0.69
CA ARG A 524 -23.31 29.34 1.10
C ARG A 524 -23.50 29.28 2.60
N PRO A 525 -23.92 30.39 3.25
CA PRO A 525 -24.34 30.32 4.63
C PRO A 525 -25.51 29.35 4.80
N THR A 526 -25.57 28.67 5.94
CA THR A 526 -26.74 27.83 6.31
C THR A 526 -27.97 28.69 6.65
N GLU A 527 -27.77 29.95 7.09
CA GLU A 527 -28.82 30.92 7.32
C GLU A 527 -29.37 31.45 5.97
N ALA A 528 -30.67 31.19 5.70
CA ALA A 528 -31.29 31.44 4.39
C ALA A 528 -31.34 32.93 3.99
N ASN A 529 -31.29 33.86 4.93
CA ASN A 529 -31.34 35.31 4.69
C ASN A 529 -29.97 35.96 4.53
N LYS A 530 -28.90 35.20 4.71
CA LYS A 530 -27.53 35.68 4.55
C LYS A 530 -26.95 35.34 3.19
N ARG A 531 -26.07 36.22 2.73
CA ARG A 531 -25.30 36.01 1.49
C ARG A 531 -23.82 35.85 1.81
N ARG A 532 -23.15 35.03 1.02
CA ARG A 532 -21.70 34.84 1.09
C ARG A 532 -20.95 36.08 0.60
N GLN A 533 -19.87 36.38 1.28
CA GLN A 533 -18.81 37.27 0.79
C GLN A 533 -17.46 36.55 0.91
N PHE A 534 -16.70 36.47 -0.16
CA PHE A 534 -15.30 36.11 -0.08
C PHE A 534 -14.52 37.28 0.51
N MET A 535 -14.01 37.11 1.73
CA MET A 535 -13.14 38.13 2.35
C MET A 535 -11.75 38.07 1.74
N ARG A 536 -11.29 36.86 1.39
CA ARG A 536 -10.01 36.64 0.74
C ARG A 536 -9.96 35.20 0.19
N VAL A 537 -9.39 35.05 -0.98
CA VAL A 537 -9.09 33.78 -1.64
C VAL A 537 -7.63 33.82 -2.11
N ASP A 538 -6.76 33.12 -1.38
CA ASP A 538 -5.36 32.97 -1.72
C ASP A 538 -5.15 31.69 -2.53
N GLU A 539 -4.65 31.80 -3.75
CA GLU A 539 -4.11 30.68 -4.52
C GLU A 539 -2.65 30.46 -4.14
N GLY A 540 -2.26 29.21 -3.99
CA GLY A 540 -0.89 28.87 -3.65
C GLY A 540 -0.54 27.42 -3.91
N THR A 541 0.70 27.08 -3.60
CA THR A 541 1.24 25.72 -3.58
C THR A 541 1.69 25.37 -2.17
N TYR A 542 1.97 24.09 -1.95
CA TYR A 542 2.61 23.66 -0.72
C TYR A 542 4.05 23.21 -1.00
N GLU A 543 4.94 23.59 -0.11
CA GLU A 543 6.32 23.12 -0.10
C GLU A 543 6.69 22.70 1.33
N ASN A 544 7.03 21.44 1.52
CA ASN A 544 7.38 20.86 2.83
C ASN A 544 6.37 21.20 3.95
N GLY A 545 5.08 21.08 3.64
CA GLY A 545 3.99 21.35 4.59
C GLY A 545 3.66 22.85 4.77
N VAL A 546 4.33 23.76 4.08
CA VAL A 546 4.11 25.20 4.20
C VAL A 546 3.41 25.71 2.95
N PHE A 547 2.27 26.40 3.14
CA PHE A 547 1.57 27.08 2.06
C PHE A 547 2.39 28.25 1.53
N LYS A 548 2.65 28.26 0.23
CA LYS A 548 3.34 29.33 -0.50
C LYS A 548 2.33 30.11 -1.33
N PHE A 549 2.09 31.33 -0.93
CA PHE A 549 1.18 32.24 -1.61
C PHE A 549 1.68 32.57 -3.03
N LEU A 550 0.79 32.55 -4.00
CA LEU A 550 1.03 32.93 -5.39
C LEU A 550 0.29 34.22 -5.75
N ARG A 551 -1.03 34.27 -5.55
CA ARG A 551 -1.89 35.42 -5.87
C ARG A 551 -3.21 35.38 -5.10
N ILE A 552 -3.91 36.50 -5.13
CA ILE A 552 -5.30 36.61 -4.66
C ILE A 552 -6.22 36.44 -5.87
N LEU A 553 -7.21 35.57 -5.75
CA LEU A 553 -8.31 35.46 -6.70
C LEU A 553 -9.43 36.44 -6.31
N ASN A 554 -9.98 37.16 -7.29
CA ASN A 554 -11.07 38.10 -7.07
C ASN A 554 -11.85 38.35 -8.38
N GLY A 555 -12.96 39.12 -8.31
CA GLY A 555 -13.79 39.45 -9.45
C GLY A 555 -14.33 38.21 -10.16
N ASP A 556 -14.21 38.12 -11.44
CA ASP A 556 -14.72 37.06 -12.31
C ASP A 556 -14.25 35.66 -11.90
N GLU A 557 -13.12 35.55 -11.19
CA GLU A 557 -12.55 34.28 -10.72
C GLU A 557 -13.29 33.70 -9.49
N THR A 558 -14.08 34.53 -8.78
CA THR A 558 -14.80 34.21 -7.54
C THR A 558 -16.31 34.42 -7.62
N ASP A 559 -16.82 35.21 -8.56
CA ASP A 559 -18.24 35.61 -8.64
C ASP A 559 -19.21 34.41 -8.70
N ASN A 560 -18.80 33.36 -9.43
CA ASN A 560 -19.59 32.13 -9.61
C ASN A 560 -19.06 30.95 -8.78
N GLY A 561 -18.38 31.21 -7.69
CA GLY A 561 -17.67 30.19 -6.89
C GLY A 561 -16.25 29.94 -7.39
N LEU A 562 -15.55 29.03 -6.71
CA LEU A 562 -14.14 28.73 -6.96
C LEU A 562 -14.02 27.65 -8.04
N ASN A 563 -13.39 27.97 -9.15
CA ASN A 563 -13.24 27.05 -10.28
C ASN A 563 -11.87 26.33 -10.22
N LEU A 564 -11.88 25.05 -9.89
CA LEU A 564 -10.71 24.18 -9.90
C LEU A 564 -10.62 23.49 -11.27
N ARG A 565 -9.59 23.87 -12.04
CA ARG A 565 -9.39 23.42 -13.43
C ARG A 565 -8.75 22.05 -13.53
N ALA A 566 -8.19 21.72 -14.67
CA ALA A 566 -7.49 20.46 -14.90
C ALA A 566 -6.17 20.38 -14.10
N GLU A 567 -5.48 21.49 -13.94
CA GLU A 567 -4.30 21.55 -13.06
C GLU A 567 -4.73 21.58 -11.59
N PRO A 568 -4.03 20.83 -10.71
CA PRO A 568 -4.33 20.82 -9.29
C PRO A 568 -4.09 22.19 -8.66
N ILE A 569 -5.06 22.65 -7.86
CA ILE A 569 -5.04 23.96 -7.20
C ILE A 569 -5.25 23.76 -5.69
N ALA A 570 -4.51 24.53 -4.89
CA ALA A 570 -4.76 24.71 -3.46
C ALA A 570 -5.12 26.16 -3.17
N LEU A 571 -6.29 26.36 -2.53
CA LEU A 571 -6.82 27.66 -2.16
C LEU A 571 -6.99 27.76 -0.65
N ARG A 572 -6.57 28.89 -0.05
CA ARG A 572 -6.96 29.28 1.31
C ARG A 572 -8.04 30.33 1.21
N VAL A 573 -9.20 30.02 1.77
CA VAL A 573 -10.41 30.81 1.60
C VAL A 573 -10.83 31.38 2.93
N SER A 574 -11.12 32.68 2.99
CA SER A 574 -11.76 33.33 4.14
C SER A 574 -13.11 33.87 3.71
N LEU A 575 -14.14 33.56 4.51
CA LEU A 575 -15.54 33.87 4.23
C LEU A 575 -16.11 34.88 5.22
N GLY A 576 -17.07 35.65 4.77
CA GLY A 576 -17.98 36.46 5.56
C GLY A 576 -19.42 36.26 5.07
N ALA A 577 -20.39 36.57 5.94
CA ALA A 577 -21.80 36.57 5.58
C ALA A 577 -22.42 37.93 5.97
N TYR A 578 -23.30 38.45 5.11
CA TYR A 578 -24.01 39.71 5.31
C TYR A 578 -25.49 39.59 5.00
#